data_6bc5bda7529f3fe26dde40d8bf38cfb1
#
_entry.id   6bc5bda7529f3fe26dde40d8bf38cfb1
#
_cell.length_a   1.000
_cell.length_b   1.000
_cell.length_c   1.000
_cell.angle_alpha   90.00
_cell.angle_beta   90.00
_cell.angle_gamma   90.00
#
_symmetry.space_group_name_H-M   'P 1'
#
loop_
_entity.id
_entity.type
_entity.pdbx_description
1 polymer ?
#
loop_
_entity_poly.entity_id
_entity_poly.type
_entity_poly.pdbx_seq_one_letter_code
_entity_poly.pdbx_strand_id
1 'polypeptide(L)'
;MTYEQVVAKVKAKFQDADASTIDGVVALQINLEGKNVNGIFYIEVKNHNVNVEPYEYYDRHAIVTVNPTNLMKLLEGKLDPIEAYNKGKVVVDGDACAVLTVINLVN
;
A
#
# COMPACT_ATOMS: atom_id res chain seq x y z
N MET A 1 10.93 2.71 13.50
CA MET A 1 10.55 1.45 12.82
C MET A 1 11.57 1.09 11.75
N THR A 2 11.90 -0.18 11.64
CA THR A 2 12.72 -0.67 10.53
C THR A 2 11.84 -0.97 9.32
N TYR A 3 12.47 -1.15 8.15
CA TYR A 3 11.76 -1.58 6.94
C TYR A 3 10.98 -2.88 7.20
N GLU A 4 11.62 -3.87 7.83
CA GLU A 4 11.00 -5.15 8.11
C GLU A 4 9.79 -5.01 9.05
N GLN A 5 9.86 -4.09 9.99
CA GLN A 5 8.74 -3.81 10.89
C GLN A 5 7.58 -3.16 10.15
N VAL A 6 7.86 -2.25 9.19
CA VAL A 6 6.82 -1.64 8.37
C VAL A 6 6.11 -2.71 7.54
N VAL A 7 6.87 -3.56 6.85
CA VAL A 7 6.29 -4.64 6.03
C VAL A 7 5.43 -5.57 6.90
N ALA A 8 5.93 -5.94 8.08
CA ALA A 8 5.18 -6.81 9.00
C ALA A 8 3.88 -6.17 9.48
N LYS A 9 3.89 -4.86 9.77
CA LYS A 9 2.69 -4.12 10.18
C LYS A 9 1.67 -4.02 9.06
N VAL A 10 2.13 -3.75 7.83
CA VAL A 10 1.26 -3.70 6.66
C VAL A 10 0.63 -5.07 6.43
N LYS A 11 1.43 -6.12 6.48
CA LYS A 11 0.94 -7.49 6.33
C LYS A 11 -0.13 -7.83 7.37
N ALA A 12 0.10 -7.48 8.63
CA ALA A 12 -0.87 -7.70 9.71
C ALA A 12 -2.15 -6.90 9.48
N LYS A 13 -2.05 -5.68 8.96
CA LYS A 13 -3.19 -4.82 8.68
C LYS A 13 -4.13 -5.43 7.64
N PHE A 14 -3.58 -6.12 6.65
CA PHE A 14 -4.35 -6.75 5.59
C PHE A 14 -4.75 -8.20 5.88
N GLN A 15 -4.29 -8.78 6.97
CA GLN A 15 -4.50 -10.20 7.29
C GLN A 15 -5.98 -10.61 7.29
N ASP A 16 -6.85 -9.75 7.83
CA ASP A 16 -8.28 -10.02 7.94
C ASP A 16 -9.11 -9.20 6.94
N ALA A 17 -8.47 -8.59 5.95
CA ALA A 17 -9.18 -7.79 4.95
C ALA A 17 -10.03 -8.68 4.05
N ASP A 18 -11.26 -8.23 3.80
CA ASP A 18 -12.17 -8.94 2.90
C ASP A 18 -12.01 -8.42 1.46
N ALA A 19 -11.35 -9.20 0.63
CA ALA A 19 -11.13 -8.88 -0.77
C ALA A 19 -12.10 -9.64 -1.70
N SER A 20 -13.19 -10.17 -1.17
CA SER A 20 -14.14 -11.00 -1.93
C SER A 20 -14.83 -10.27 -3.07
N THR A 21 -14.92 -8.94 -3.01
CA THR A 21 -15.56 -8.12 -4.05
C THR A 21 -14.60 -7.70 -5.15
N ILE A 22 -13.31 -8.00 -5.01
CA ILE A 22 -12.30 -7.61 -6.00
C ILE A 22 -12.03 -8.80 -6.92
N ASP A 23 -12.41 -8.65 -8.19
CA ASP A 23 -12.15 -9.65 -9.20
C ASP A 23 -10.80 -9.42 -9.87
N GLY A 24 -10.13 -10.51 -10.23
CA GLY A 24 -8.85 -10.45 -10.92
C GLY A 24 -7.69 -10.09 -9.98
N VAL A 25 -6.74 -9.34 -10.50
CA VAL A 25 -5.52 -8.98 -9.79
C VAL A 25 -5.42 -7.46 -9.69
N VAL A 26 -5.14 -6.97 -8.48
CA VAL A 26 -4.77 -5.57 -8.25
C VAL A 26 -3.45 -5.59 -7.49
N ALA A 27 -2.43 -4.95 -8.04
CA ALA A 27 -1.10 -4.98 -7.44
C ALA A 27 -0.49 -3.59 -7.36
N LEU A 28 0.02 -3.27 -6.18
CA LEU A 28 0.73 -2.02 -5.92
C LEU A 28 2.15 -2.34 -5.49
N GLN A 29 3.10 -1.60 -6.04
CA GLN A 29 4.46 -1.56 -5.49
C GLN A 29 4.56 -0.35 -4.58
N ILE A 30 5.04 -0.55 -3.37
CA ILE A 30 5.22 0.51 -2.39
C ILE A 30 6.70 0.82 -2.29
N ASN A 31 7.05 2.07 -2.58
CA ASN A 31 8.41 2.57 -2.39
C ASN A 31 8.41 3.39 -1.10
N LEU A 32 9.00 2.84 -0.04
CA LEU A 32 9.15 3.57 1.21
C LEU A 32 10.32 4.53 1.11
N GLU A 33 10.06 5.79 1.42
CA GLU A 33 11.09 6.82 1.51
C GLU A 33 10.97 7.50 2.87
N GLY A 34 11.88 7.18 3.75
CA GLY A 34 11.95 7.79 5.08
C GLY A 34 13.38 8.04 5.47
N LYS A 35 13.59 8.77 6.57
CA LYS A 35 14.92 9.20 6.98
C LYS A 35 15.86 8.02 7.24
N ASN A 36 15.36 6.95 7.84
CA ASN A 36 16.14 5.74 8.15
C ASN A 36 15.43 4.47 7.70
N VAL A 37 14.38 4.60 6.90
CA VAL A 37 13.56 3.46 6.47
C VAL A 37 13.27 3.62 4.99
N ASN A 38 13.99 2.88 4.19
CA ASN A 38 13.82 2.85 2.75
C ASN A 38 13.69 1.42 2.28
N GLY A 39 12.92 1.19 1.24
CA GLY A 39 12.80 -0.12 0.65
C GLY A 39 11.57 -0.24 -0.22
N ILE A 40 11.43 -1.38 -0.86
CA ILE A 40 10.35 -1.68 -1.79
C ILE A 40 9.65 -2.94 -1.29
N PHE A 41 8.33 -2.92 -1.34
CA PHE A 41 7.54 -4.13 -1.13
C PHE A 41 6.27 -4.03 -1.98
N TYR A 42 5.51 -5.10 -2.10
CA TYR A 42 4.26 -5.06 -2.84
C TYR A 42 3.06 -5.45 -1.98
N ILE A 43 1.89 -4.95 -2.39
CA ILE A 43 0.59 -5.39 -1.90
C ILE A 43 -0.15 -5.92 -3.13
N GLU A 44 -0.48 -7.20 -3.12
CA GLU A 44 -1.18 -7.85 -4.22
C GLU A 44 -2.52 -8.40 -3.74
N VAL A 45 -3.58 -8.07 -4.47
CA VAL A 45 -4.86 -8.74 -4.31
C VAL A 45 -5.02 -9.70 -5.48
N LYS A 46 -5.12 -10.99 -5.18
CA LYS A 46 -5.24 -12.04 -6.20
C LYS A 46 -6.05 -13.20 -5.64
N ASN A 47 -7.01 -13.69 -6.42
CA ASN A 47 -7.90 -14.77 -5.99
C ASN A 47 -8.58 -14.46 -4.65
N HIS A 48 -9.00 -13.21 -4.46
CA HIS A 48 -9.66 -12.71 -3.25
C HIS A 48 -8.79 -12.74 -2.00
N ASN A 49 -7.48 -12.92 -2.14
CA ASN A 49 -6.52 -12.88 -1.05
C ASN A 49 -5.58 -11.70 -1.20
N VAL A 50 -5.11 -11.18 -0.07
CA VAL A 50 -4.13 -10.10 -0.05
C VAL A 50 -2.79 -10.66 0.36
N ASN A 51 -1.77 -10.42 -0.47
CA ASN A 51 -0.39 -10.81 -0.20
C ASN A 51 0.47 -9.57 -0.07
N VAL A 52 1.30 -9.52 0.96
CA VAL A 52 2.26 -8.44 1.18
C VAL A 52 3.64 -9.09 1.30
N GLU A 53 4.53 -8.78 0.37
CA GLU A 53 5.85 -9.40 0.32
C GLU A 53 6.94 -8.37 0.02
N PRO A 54 8.17 -8.58 0.51
CA PRO A 54 9.26 -7.60 0.44
C PRO A 54 9.99 -7.61 -0.91
N TYR A 55 9.25 -7.61 -2.00
CA TYR A 55 9.79 -7.66 -3.35
C TYR A 55 9.13 -6.61 -4.23
N GLU A 56 9.77 -6.27 -5.36
CA GLU A 56 9.13 -5.50 -6.39
C GLU A 56 8.10 -6.36 -7.14
N TYR A 57 7.11 -5.70 -7.74
CA TYR A 57 6.07 -6.37 -8.50
C TYR A 57 6.12 -5.88 -9.94
N TYR A 58 6.46 -6.77 -10.87
CA TYR A 58 6.68 -6.41 -12.28
C TYR A 58 5.40 -5.87 -12.94
N ASP A 59 4.30 -6.58 -12.82
CA ASP A 59 3.01 -6.22 -13.45
C ASP A 59 2.13 -5.35 -12.54
N ARG A 60 2.73 -4.41 -11.86
CA ARG A 60 2.04 -3.51 -10.94
C ARG A 60 1.11 -2.54 -11.66
N HIS A 61 -0.02 -2.24 -11.04
CA HIS A 61 -0.96 -1.22 -11.53
C HIS A 61 -0.51 0.18 -11.17
N ALA A 62 0.21 0.34 -10.07
CA ALA A 62 0.76 1.62 -9.65
C ALA A 62 1.97 1.43 -8.75
N ILE A 63 2.82 2.46 -8.71
CA ILE A 63 3.88 2.61 -7.71
C ILE A 63 3.46 3.72 -6.78
N VAL A 64 3.48 3.46 -5.48
CA VAL A 64 3.15 4.43 -4.45
C VAL A 64 4.42 4.75 -3.66
N THR A 65 4.84 6.00 -3.73
CA THR A 65 5.99 6.48 -2.96
C THR A 65 5.49 7.25 -1.75
N VAL A 66 5.88 6.83 -0.57
CA VAL A 66 5.33 7.35 0.68
C VAL A 66 6.32 7.10 1.82
N ASN A 67 6.33 7.98 2.83
CA ASN A 67 7.10 7.69 4.03
C ASN A 67 6.34 6.73 4.96
N PRO A 68 7.05 6.05 5.87
CA PRO A 68 6.41 5.05 6.74
C PRO A 68 5.30 5.62 7.61
N THR A 69 5.47 6.82 8.16
CA THR A 69 4.47 7.45 9.02
C THR A 69 3.18 7.72 8.27
N ASN A 70 3.28 8.29 7.07
CA ASN A 70 2.10 8.59 6.25
C ASN A 70 1.43 7.31 5.74
N LEU A 71 2.22 6.29 5.40
CA LEU A 71 1.66 5.01 4.99
C LEU A 71 0.78 4.41 6.11
N MET A 72 1.29 4.37 7.33
CA MET A 72 0.53 3.83 8.45
C MET A 72 -0.73 4.65 8.72
N LYS A 73 -0.65 5.98 8.62
CA LYS A 73 -1.83 6.84 8.79
C LYS A 73 -2.89 6.58 7.72
N LEU A 74 -2.47 6.37 6.48
CA LEU A 74 -3.39 6.02 5.39
C LEU A 74 -4.12 4.71 5.69
N LEU A 75 -3.37 3.70 6.12
CA LEU A 75 -3.93 2.37 6.40
C LEU A 75 -4.78 2.35 7.66
N GLU A 76 -4.56 3.26 8.59
CA GLU A 76 -5.33 3.39 9.82
C GLU A 76 -6.53 4.35 9.70
N GLY A 77 -6.75 4.93 8.52
CA GLY A 77 -7.84 5.88 8.29
C GLY A 77 -7.63 7.25 8.93
N LYS A 78 -6.40 7.56 9.34
CA LYS A 78 -6.06 8.84 9.98
C LYS A 78 -5.62 9.92 9.01
N LEU A 79 -5.43 9.56 7.76
CA LEU A 79 -5.01 10.47 6.69
C LEU A 79 -5.83 10.14 5.46
N ASP A 80 -6.57 11.13 4.96
CA ASP A 80 -7.34 10.96 3.74
C ASP A 80 -6.41 10.81 2.53
N PRO A 81 -6.56 9.73 1.73
CA PRO A 81 -5.65 9.48 0.61
C PRO A 81 -5.69 10.57 -0.47
N ILE A 82 -6.85 11.14 -0.75
CA ILE A 82 -6.96 12.19 -1.76
C ILE A 82 -6.28 13.46 -1.29
N GLU A 83 -6.49 13.83 -0.03
CA GLU A 83 -5.83 14.99 0.58
C GLU A 83 -4.32 14.79 0.63
N ALA A 84 -3.86 13.61 1.01
CA ALA A 84 -2.44 13.28 1.06
C ALA A 84 -1.79 13.39 -0.32
N TYR A 85 -2.46 12.89 -1.35
CA TYR A 85 -2.00 13.02 -2.74
C TYR A 85 -1.89 14.49 -3.17
N ASN A 86 -2.93 15.28 -2.90
CA ASN A 86 -2.96 16.70 -3.26
C ASN A 86 -1.88 17.52 -2.55
N LYS A 87 -1.51 17.13 -1.34
CA LYS A 87 -0.49 17.81 -0.54
C LYS A 87 0.93 17.27 -0.78
N GLY A 88 1.08 16.29 -1.68
CA GLY A 88 2.37 15.70 -1.97
C GLY A 88 2.91 14.77 -0.89
N LYS A 89 2.07 14.33 0.04
CA LYS A 89 2.47 13.38 1.10
C LYS A 89 2.57 11.95 0.59
N VAL A 90 1.96 11.68 -0.55
CA VAL A 90 2.04 10.42 -1.26
C VAL A 90 2.13 10.72 -2.75
N VAL A 91 3.00 10.00 -3.44
CA VAL A 91 3.16 10.13 -4.89
C VAL A 91 2.70 8.83 -5.53
N VAL A 92 1.82 8.93 -6.52
CA VAL A 92 1.28 7.77 -7.23
C VAL A 92 1.70 7.85 -8.69
N ASP A 93 2.37 6.79 -9.15
CA ASP A 93 2.71 6.61 -10.56
C ASP A 93 1.92 5.42 -11.08
N GLY A 94 0.90 5.70 -11.87
CA GLY A 94 0.02 4.68 -12.42
C GLY A 94 -1.44 4.87 -12.05
N ASP A 95 -2.14 3.77 -11.84
CA ASP A 95 -3.60 3.77 -11.63
C ASP A 95 -3.96 4.16 -10.18
N ALA A 96 -4.42 5.40 -10.01
CA ALA A 96 -4.85 5.89 -8.70
C ALA A 96 -6.09 5.15 -8.15
N CYS A 97 -6.95 4.65 -9.03
CA CYS A 97 -8.11 3.87 -8.60
C CYS A 97 -7.70 2.56 -7.94
N ALA A 98 -6.64 1.94 -8.45
CA ALA A 98 -6.07 0.72 -7.84
C ALA A 98 -5.59 1.01 -6.41
N VAL A 99 -4.96 2.16 -6.20
CA VAL A 99 -4.49 2.59 -4.87
C VAL A 99 -5.66 2.73 -3.91
N LEU A 100 -6.71 3.43 -4.32
CA LEU A 100 -7.90 3.62 -3.49
C LEU A 100 -8.59 2.29 -3.17
N THR A 101 -8.67 1.40 -4.14
CA THR A 101 -9.26 0.07 -3.96
C THR A 101 -8.54 -0.69 -2.84
N VAL A 102 -7.22 -0.69 -2.86
CA VAL A 102 -6.42 -1.39 -1.85
C VAL A 102 -6.54 -0.73 -0.48
N ILE A 103 -6.42 0.60 -0.40
CA ILE A 103 -6.54 1.32 0.87
C ILE A 103 -7.91 1.09 1.50
N ASN A 104 -8.96 1.07 0.70
CA ASN A 104 -10.32 0.88 1.20
C ASN A 104 -10.58 -0.51 1.79
N LEU A 105 -9.72 -1.48 1.53
CA LEU A 105 -9.84 -2.81 2.14
C LEU A 105 -9.61 -2.79 3.66
N VAL A 106 -8.89 -1.79 4.16
CA VAL A 106 -8.52 -1.71 5.58
C VAL A 106 -9.11 -0.49 6.30
N ASN A 107 -9.87 0.29 5.60
CA ASN A 107 -10.54 1.48 6.17
C ASN A 107 -12.04 1.32 6.29
#